data_1b8fcb9a5bd956b066e87b89badf45da
#
_entry.id   1b8fcb9a5bd956b066e87b89badf45da
#
_cell.length_a   1.000
_cell.length_b   1.000
_cell.length_c   1.000
_cell.angle_alpha   90.00
_cell.angle_beta   90.00
_cell.angle_gamma   90.00
#
_symmetry.space_group_name_H-M   'P 1'
#
loop_
_entity.id
_entity.type
_entity.pdbx_description
1 polymer ?
#
loop_
_entity_poly.entity_id
_entity_poly.type
_entity_poly.pdbx_seq_one_letter_code
_entity_poly.pdbx_strand_id
1 'polypeptide(L)'
;MNKFLRVLFILVILAMTGAIIFQLFFPTYMGSHSGYGISVGWQREIGIWNVAVLVILIAVNFKYDWFYLRAVLIAVLIALIIGGLGIGTNHFLSYLQHHHSVNAIGALENYLLVLGWVVGWWLEVSRIKKK
;
A
#
# COMPACT_ATOMS: atom_id res chain seq x y z
N MET A 1 6.13 16.73 -6.94
CA MET A 1 5.37 16.04 -5.87
C MET A 1 5.68 16.72 -4.53
N ASN A 2 4.67 16.96 -3.69
CA ASN A 2 4.88 17.57 -2.38
C ASN A 2 5.62 16.64 -1.41
N LYS A 3 6.27 17.23 -0.37
CA LYS A 3 7.09 16.49 0.59
C LYS A 3 6.30 15.43 1.38
N PHE A 4 5.06 15.75 1.72
CA PHE A 4 4.19 14.85 2.49
C PHE A 4 3.90 13.56 1.70
N LEU A 5 3.47 13.66 0.44
CA LEU A 5 3.30 12.50 -0.44
C LEU A 5 4.59 11.71 -0.61
N ARG A 6 5.73 12.39 -0.76
CA ARG A 6 7.02 11.71 -0.90
C ARG A 6 7.35 10.84 0.32
N VAL A 7 7.10 11.35 1.52
CA VAL A 7 7.29 10.59 2.75
C VAL A 7 6.34 9.38 2.79
N LEU A 8 5.06 9.56 2.46
CA LEU A 8 4.11 8.46 2.40
C LEU A 8 4.53 7.37 1.40
N PHE A 9 5.00 7.76 0.21
CA PHE A 9 5.52 6.80 -0.78
C PHE A 9 6.71 6.01 -0.22
N ILE A 10 7.65 6.67 0.47
CA ILE A 10 8.78 5.98 1.10
C ILE A 10 8.30 4.99 2.16
N LEU A 11 7.37 5.38 3.04
CA LEU A 11 6.83 4.50 4.07
C LEU A 11 6.15 3.27 3.45
N VAL A 12 5.33 3.46 2.43
CA VAL A 12 4.66 2.34 1.75
C VAL A 12 5.63 1.45 0.98
N ILE A 13 6.68 2.01 0.37
CA ILE A 13 7.75 1.24 -0.28
C ILE A 13 8.43 0.33 0.75
N LEU A 14 8.76 0.84 1.93
CA LEU A 14 9.37 0.05 3.00
C LEU A 14 8.42 -1.04 3.52
N ALA A 15 7.17 -0.71 3.79
CA ALA A 15 6.14 -1.66 4.25
C ALA A 15 5.90 -2.77 3.22
N MET A 16 5.76 -2.42 1.93
CA MET A 16 5.57 -3.40 0.86
C MET A 16 6.80 -4.28 0.67
N THR A 17 8.01 -3.74 0.80
CA THR A 17 9.25 -4.54 0.75
C THR A 17 9.24 -5.61 1.85
N GLY A 18 8.87 -5.24 3.06
CA GLY A 18 8.69 -6.19 4.16
C GLY A 18 7.64 -7.26 3.85
N ALA A 19 6.46 -6.84 3.37
CA ALA A 19 5.39 -7.76 2.99
C ALA A 19 5.84 -8.75 1.89
N ILE A 20 6.54 -8.28 0.87
CA ILE A 20 7.10 -9.11 -0.22
C ILE A 20 8.03 -10.18 0.33
N ILE A 21 8.95 -9.81 1.22
CA ILE A 21 9.90 -10.75 1.83
C ILE A 21 9.14 -11.86 2.56
N PHE A 22 8.18 -11.51 3.40
CA PHE A 22 7.39 -12.52 4.14
C PHE A 22 6.52 -13.37 3.22
N GLN A 23 5.86 -12.78 2.24
CA GLN A 23 4.97 -13.50 1.32
C GLN A 23 5.71 -14.46 0.39
N LEU A 24 6.89 -14.08 -0.09
CA LEU A 24 7.66 -14.91 -1.02
C LEU A 24 8.51 -15.97 -0.30
N PHE A 25 9.14 -15.60 0.82
CA PHE A 25 10.12 -16.46 1.49
C PHE A 25 9.58 -17.13 2.77
N PHE A 26 8.58 -16.54 3.43
CA PHE A 26 8.00 -17.05 4.66
C PHE A 26 6.46 -17.16 4.59
N PRO A 27 5.87 -17.74 3.52
CA PRO A 27 4.42 -17.71 3.30
C PRO A 27 3.64 -18.50 4.37
N THR A 28 4.21 -19.56 4.91
CA THR A 28 3.59 -20.34 6.01
C THR A 28 3.50 -19.53 7.29
N TYR A 29 4.53 -18.75 7.62
CA TYR A 29 4.52 -17.87 8.78
C TYR A 29 3.40 -16.82 8.65
N MET A 30 3.30 -16.16 7.49
CA MET A 30 2.24 -15.17 7.24
C MET A 30 0.84 -15.78 7.37
N GLY A 31 0.63 -16.96 6.79
CA GLY A 31 -0.67 -17.64 6.85
C GLY A 31 -1.07 -18.07 8.26
N SER A 32 -0.12 -18.55 9.07
CA SER A 32 -0.41 -19.01 10.43
C SER A 32 -0.67 -17.89 11.44
N HIS A 33 -0.23 -16.66 11.14
CA HIS A 33 -0.39 -15.49 12.01
C HIS A 33 -1.49 -14.52 11.55
N SER A 34 -2.24 -14.88 10.50
CA SER A 34 -3.35 -14.09 9.99
C SER A 34 -4.65 -14.91 9.94
N GLY A 35 -5.79 -14.23 9.95
CA GLY A 35 -7.11 -14.86 9.79
C GLY A 35 -7.37 -15.45 8.39
N TYR A 36 -6.41 -15.32 7.45
CA TYR A 36 -6.58 -15.84 6.09
C TYR A 36 -6.17 -17.30 5.91
N GLY A 37 -5.56 -17.91 6.95
CA GLY A 37 -5.10 -19.28 6.91
C GLY A 37 -3.83 -19.48 6.07
N ILE A 38 -3.39 -20.73 6.01
CA ILE A 38 -2.15 -21.09 5.30
C ILE A 38 -2.48 -21.45 3.85
N SER A 39 -2.10 -20.60 2.93
CA SER A 39 -2.16 -20.83 1.48
C SER A 39 -0.89 -20.32 0.81
N VAL A 40 0.11 -21.19 0.71
CA VAL A 40 1.45 -20.85 0.18
C VAL A 40 1.38 -20.30 -1.25
N GLY A 41 0.55 -20.89 -2.10
CA GLY A 41 0.35 -20.45 -3.49
C GLY A 41 -0.17 -19.00 -3.55
N TRP A 42 -1.26 -18.71 -2.87
CA TRP A 42 -1.83 -17.36 -2.80
C TRP A 42 -0.86 -16.33 -2.22
N GLN A 43 -0.15 -16.67 -1.16
CA GLN A 43 0.84 -15.78 -0.56
C GLN A 43 1.92 -15.38 -1.57
N ARG A 44 2.43 -16.33 -2.34
CA ARG A 44 3.42 -16.08 -3.39
C ARG A 44 2.87 -15.24 -4.54
N GLU A 45 1.66 -15.51 -4.99
CA GLU A 45 1.01 -14.71 -6.04
C GLU A 45 0.85 -13.24 -5.60
N ILE A 46 0.35 -13.00 -4.39
CA ILE A 46 0.25 -11.66 -3.82
C ILE A 46 1.63 -11.01 -3.71
N GLY A 47 2.65 -11.76 -3.27
CA GLY A 47 4.03 -11.28 -3.21
C GLY A 47 4.57 -10.83 -4.57
N ILE A 48 4.31 -11.58 -5.64
CA ILE A 48 4.71 -11.22 -7.01
C ILE A 48 3.98 -9.95 -7.48
N TRP A 49 2.67 -9.85 -7.24
CA TRP A 49 1.91 -8.63 -7.54
C TRP A 49 2.44 -7.41 -6.77
N ASN A 50 2.79 -7.60 -5.51
CA ASN A 50 3.38 -6.54 -4.69
C ASN A 50 4.74 -6.08 -5.24
N VAL A 51 5.56 -6.96 -5.83
CA VAL A 51 6.79 -6.57 -6.54
C VAL A 51 6.46 -5.65 -7.72
N ALA A 52 5.47 -6.00 -8.53
CA ALA A 52 5.08 -5.18 -9.67
C ALA A 52 4.59 -3.78 -9.23
N VAL A 53 3.75 -3.71 -8.20
CA VAL A 53 3.29 -2.43 -7.63
C VAL A 53 4.45 -1.64 -7.04
N LEU A 54 5.38 -2.30 -6.33
CA LEU A 54 6.56 -1.67 -5.75
C LEU A 54 7.42 -0.96 -6.80
N VAL A 55 7.63 -1.57 -7.96
CA VAL A 55 8.37 -0.96 -9.08
C VAL A 55 7.70 0.35 -9.52
N ILE A 56 6.36 0.37 -9.63
CA ILE A 56 5.61 1.58 -10.00
C ILE A 56 5.77 2.66 -8.93
N LEU A 57 5.67 2.31 -7.64
CA LEU A 57 5.80 3.26 -6.52
C LEU A 57 7.22 3.87 -6.47
N ILE A 58 8.25 3.06 -6.68
CA ILE A 58 9.65 3.52 -6.77
C ILE A 58 9.80 4.48 -7.94
N ALA A 59 9.30 4.12 -9.13
CA ALA A 59 9.38 4.99 -10.31
C ALA A 59 8.68 6.33 -10.07
N VAL A 60 7.46 6.32 -9.54
CA VAL A 60 6.72 7.55 -9.24
C VAL A 60 7.43 8.41 -8.19
N ASN A 61 8.01 7.80 -7.15
CA ASN A 61 8.67 8.55 -6.09
C ASN A 61 10.00 9.18 -6.52
N PHE A 62 10.84 8.44 -7.23
CA PHE A 62 12.22 8.85 -7.53
C PHE A 62 12.41 9.45 -8.92
N LYS A 63 11.53 9.15 -9.88
CA LYS A 63 11.61 9.62 -11.27
C LYS A 63 10.43 10.47 -11.69
N TYR A 64 9.74 11.07 -10.75
CA TYR A 64 8.51 11.84 -10.93
C TYR A 64 8.59 12.89 -12.06
N ASP A 65 9.70 13.63 -12.14
CA ASP A 65 9.87 14.70 -13.14
C ASP A 65 10.38 14.17 -14.47
N TRP A 66 11.02 13.01 -14.49
CA TRP A 66 11.75 12.48 -15.65
C TRP A 66 10.84 11.78 -16.66
N PHE A 67 9.81 11.06 -16.21
CA PHE A 67 8.91 10.28 -17.07
C PHE A 67 7.53 10.90 -17.26
N TYR A 68 7.37 12.19 -17.06
CA TYR A 68 6.04 12.82 -17.08
C TYR A 68 5.00 12.12 -16.16
N LEU A 69 5.45 11.56 -15.07
CA LEU A 69 4.65 10.74 -14.16
C LEU A 69 3.59 11.54 -13.38
N ARG A 70 3.46 12.85 -13.62
CA ARG A 70 2.39 13.67 -13.02
C ARG A 70 1.00 13.16 -13.37
N ALA A 71 0.78 12.78 -14.62
CA ALA A 71 -0.49 12.21 -15.05
C ALA A 71 -0.74 10.83 -14.41
N VAL A 72 0.33 10.05 -14.22
CA VAL A 72 0.28 8.73 -13.60
C VAL A 72 0.07 8.84 -12.10
N LEU A 73 0.56 9.90 -11.43
CA LEU A 73 0.40 10.08 -9.99
C LEU A 73 -1.07 10.01 -9.56
N ILE A 74 -1.97 10.67 -10.26
CA ILE A 74 -3.40 10.68 -9.91
C ILE A 74 -3.97 9.26 -10.01
N ALA A 75 -3.68 8.54 -11.09
CA ALA A 75 -4.11 7.17 -11.25
C ALA A 75 -3.56 6.24 -10.16
N VAL A 76 -2.29 6.41 -9.80
CA VAL A 76 -1.65 5.65 -8.71
C VAL A 76 -2.31 5.98 -7.37
N LEU A 77 -2.58 7.25 -7.06
CA LEU A 77 -3.26 7.63 -5.83
C LEU A 77 -4.68 7.06 -5.75
N ILE A 78 -5.44 7.09 -6.84
CA ILE A 78 -6.77 6.46 -6.89
C ILE A 78 -6.66 4.96 -6.63
N ALA A 79 -5.72 4.27 -7.26
CA ALA A 79 -5.49 2.85 -7.06
C ALA A 79 -5.10 2.53 -5.61
N LEU A 80 -4.23 3.34 -5.00
CA LEU A 80 -3.81 3.18 -3.60
C LEU A 80 -4.97 3.44 -2.62
N ILE A 81 -5.84 4.42 -2.90
CA ILE A 81 -7.03 4.69 -2.09
C ILE A 81 -8.01 3.52 -2.18
N ILE A 82 -8.35 3.07 -3.40
CA ILE A 82 -9.28 1.94 -3.60
C ILE A 82 -8.70 0.65 -2.98
N GLY A 83 -7.44 0.35 -3.27
CA GLY A 83 -6.75 -0.81 -2.72
C GLY A 83 -6.66 -0.78 -1.21
N GLY A 84 -6.28 0.37 -0.63
CA GLY A 84 -6.19 0.55 0.81
C GLY A 84 -7.55 0.41 1.51
N LEU A 85 -8.64 0.96 0.94
CA LEU A 85 -9.99 0.76 1.45
C LEU A 85 -10.38 -0.71 1.39
N GLY A 86 -10.17 -1.38 0.26
CA GLY A 86 -10.51 -2.79 0.09
C GLY A 86 -9.72 -3.70 1.02
N ILE A 87 -8.40 -3.55 1.07
CA ILE A 87 -7.51 -4.34 1.93
C ILE A 87 -7.80 -4.04 3.40
N GLY A 88 -7.92 -2.77 3.78
CA GLY A 88 -8.24 -2.37 5.15
C GLY A 88 -9.57 -2.95 5.63
N THR A 89 -10.60 -2.92 4.80
CA THR A 89 -11.92 -3.51 5.11
C THR A 89 -11.82 -5.03 5.23
N ASN A 90 -11.08 -5.70 4.34
CA ASN A 90 -10.89 -7.14 4.42
C ASN A 90 -10.14 -7.54 5.71
N HIS A 91 -9.11 -6.80 6.09
CA HIS A 91 -8.43 -6.98 7.37
C HIS A 91 -9.37 -6.74 8.57
N PHE A 92 -10.19 -5.70 8.52
CA PHE A 92 -11.15 -5.41 9.58
C PHE A 92 -12.18 -6.53 9.76
N LEU A 93 -12.76 -7.00 8.67
CA LEU A 93 -13.71 -8.12 8.70
C LEU A 93 -13.05 -9.41 9.22
N SER A 94 -11.84 -9.70 8.78
CA SER A 94 -11.07 -10.85 9.27
C SER A 94 -10.75 -10.73 10.76
N TYR A 95 -10.45 -9.53 11.26
CA TYR A 95 -10.27 -9.30 12.69
C TYR A 95 -11.55 -9.56 13.49
N LEU A 96 -12.70 -9.11 12.99
CA LEU A 96 -13.99 -9.38 13.66
C LEU A 96 -14.30 -10.88 13.75
N GLN A 97 -13.87 -11.67 12.76
CA GLN A 97 -14.12 -13.11 12.72
C GLN A 97 -13.13 -13.93 13.56
N HIS A 98 -11.85 -13.55 13.56
CA HIS A 98 -10.77 -14.39 14.08
C HIS A 98 -9.98 -13.74 15.23
N HIS A 99 -10.18 -12.45 15.49
CA HIS A 99 -9.51 -11.66 16.55
C HIS A 99 -7.96 -11.67 16.51
N HIS A 100 -7.36 -11.93 15.35
CA HIS A 100 -5.91 -11.84 15.19
C HIS A 100 -5.44 -10.38 15.17
N SER A 101 -4.51 -10.03 16.06
CA SER A 101 -3.97 -8.67 16.17
C SER A 101 -3.33 -8.15 14.87
N VAL A 102 -2.73 -9.04 14.08
CA VAL A 102 -2.18 -8.71 12.76
C VAL A 102 -3.25 -8.13 11.83
N ASN A 103 -4.47 -8.67 11.88
CA ASN A 103 -5.57 -8.15 11.08
C ASN A 103 -6.06 -6.78 11.58
N ALA A 104 -6.10 -6.55 12.90
CA ALA A 104 -6.41 -5.22 13.45
C ALA A 104 -5.38 -4.16 13.04
N ILE A 105 -4.10 -4.50 13.14
CA ILE A 105 -3.00 -3.62 12.73
C ILE A 105 -3.07 -3.35 11.23
N GLY A 106 -3.26 -4.37 10.40
CA GLY A 106 -3.40 -4.21 8.95
C GLY A 106 -4.58 -3.33 8.54
N ALA A 107 -5.72 -3.44 9.23
CA ALA A 107 -6.87 -2.57 9.00
C ALA A 107 -6.54 -1.11 9.33
N LEU A 108 -5.99 -0.86 10.52
CA LEU A 108 -5.62 0.49 10.97
C LEU A 108 -4.60 1.14 10.04
N GLU A 109 -3.54 0.42 9.69
CA GLU A 109 -2.47 0.88 8.81
C GLU A 109 -3.02 1.29 7.44
N ASN A 110 -3.85 0.45 6.82
CA ASN A 110 -4.43 0.75 5.52
C ASN A 110 -5.35 1.97 5.56
N TYR A 111 -6.20 2.12 6.57
CA TYR A 111 -7.08 3.28 6.69
C TYR A 111 -6.30 4.58 6.96
N LEU A 112 -5.24 4.54 7.75
CA LEU A 112 -4.36 5.69 7.96
C LEU A 112 -3.63 6.09 6.66
N LEU A 113 -3.17 5.11 5.89
CA LEU A 113 -2.57 5.36 4.57
C LEU A 113 -3.57 5.98 3.60
N VAL A 114 -4.81 5.47 3.53
CA VAL A 114 -5.86 6.07 2.69
C VAL A 114 -6.10 7.53 3.05
N LEU A 115 -6.21 7.84 4.33
CA LEU A 115 -6.35 9.22 4.79
C LEU A 115 -5.15 10.07 4.35
N GLY A 116 -3.95 9.53 4.50
CA GLY A 116 -2.71 10.16 4.04
C GLY A 116 -2.70 10.43 2.53
N TRP A 117 -3.15 9.47 1.70
CA TRP A 117 -3.25 9.65 0.23
C TRP A 117 -4.23 10.76 -0.14
N VAL A 118 -5.40 10.83 0.50
CA VAL A 118 -6.40 11.89 0.27
C VAL A 118 -5.83 13.26 0.63
N VAL A 119 -5.24 13.38 1.81
CA VAL A 119 -4.61 14.64 2.25
C VAL A 119 -3.45 15.03 1.33
N GLY A 120 -2.59 14.09 0.99
CA GLY A 120 -1.46 14.31 0.09
C GLY A 120 -1.89 14.75 -1.30
N TRP A 121 -2.96 14.17 -1.83
CA TRP A 121 -3.54 14.59 -3.11
C TRP A 121 -4.08 16.03 -3.03
N TRP A 122 -4.83 16.34 -2.00
CA TRP A 122 -5.35 17.70 -1.79
C TRP A 122 -4.23 18.74 -1.71
N LEU A 123 -3.16 18.44 -0.98
CA LEU A 123 -1.97 19.30 -0.89
C LEU A 123 -1.27 19.47 -2.25
N GLU A 124 -1.20 18.41 -3.06
CA GLU A 124 -0.58 18.48 -4.39
C GLU A 124 -1.38 19.37 -5.35
N VAL A 125 -2.71 19.19 -5.38
CA VAL A 125 -3.61 20.02 -6.20
C VAL A 125 -3.55 21.48 -5.79
N SER A 126 -3.54 21.76 -4.48
CA SER A 126 -3.43 23.12 -3.94
C SER A 126 -2.10 23.79 -4.30
N ARG A 127 -1.02 23.03 -4.37
CA ARG A 127 0.30 23.53 -4.79
C ARG A 127 0.34 23.89 -6.29
N ILE A 128 -0.32 23.11 -7.13
CA ILE A 128 -0.36 23.34 -8.58
C ILE A 128 -1.16 24.60 -8.91
N LYS A 129 -2.26 24.84 -8.19
CA LYS A 129 -3.11 26.04 -8.40
C LYS A 129 -2.45 27.37 -8.02
N LYS A 130 -1.39 27.33 -7.21
CA LYS A 130 -0.64 28.52 -6.75
C LYS A 130 0.54 28.91 -7.66
N LYS A 131 0.83 28.12 -8.69
CA LYS A 131 1.85 28.40 -9.72
C LYS A 131 1.22 28.92 -10.99
#